data_63aa228a9f66f7cd4ea28debabe66b13
#
_entry.id   63aa228a9f66f7cd4ea28debabe66b13
#
_cell.length_a   1.000
_cell.length_b   1.000
_cell.length_c   1.000
_cell.angle_alpha   90.00
_cell.angle_beta   90.00
_cell.angle_gamma   90.00
#
_symmetry.space_group_name_H-M   'P 1'
#
loop_
_entity.id
_entity.type
_entity.pdbx_description
1 polymer ?
#
loop_
_entity_poly.entity_id
_entity_poly.type
_entity_poly.pdbx_seq_one_letter_code
_entity_poly.pdbx_strand_id
1 'polypeptide(L)'
;YLEKMMDISRLDPCDSSVDFWNSDTLNELVYYDSKVYVKLGMGDVAGAEQAAVDMQAILTEREIPEDGRAFFLLQKEFTDLYLRLYQQKDKAVIAEEFNSYMKKMEAGEGARDTLSFCVCYFGEFLQVMAEEERWDDIIRIGNYIKNARNFSGSFCPVYKLMRTAACRSDREELRRQIPEFERMYLEALEQEKENYDQMVRLLTREELRIERLKTSMERDALTGCLNRAAFDHNSKRFMKNHKKGSLVFIDLDYLKLINDCYGHENGDRYLVCFAENMKCAMDRQDLLYRYAGDEFLILSALEPEQIQERLNEILEKSPIHFDINGEIRNISFSYGIVAFEEKKGKIADLVKEADQRMYQCKSRNHERISKRGAAE
;
A
#
# COMPACT_ATOMS: atom_id res chain seq x y z
N TYR A 1 -9.32 4.39 -6.15
CA TYR A 1 -10.18 3.66 -5.23
C TYR A 1 -11.66 3.89 -5.55
N LEU A 2 -12.11 5.14 -5.70
CA LEU A 2 -13.50 5.49 -6.06
C LEU A 2 -13.93 4.88 -7.40
N GLU A 3 -13.08 4.92 -8.43
CA GLU A 3 -13.36 4.30 -9.74
C GLU A 3 -13.52 2.78 -9.63
N LYS A 4 -12.70 2.12 -8.80
CA LYS A 4 -12.84 0.68 -8.53
C LYS A 4 -14.13 0.33 -7.78
N MET A 5 -14.62 1.19 -6.90
CA MET A 5 -15.92 0.99 -6.24
C MET A 5 -17.07 1.03 -7.25
N MET A 6 -17.01 1.97 -8.21
CA MET A 6 -18.00 2.04 -9.30
C MET A 6 -17.98 0.82 -10.21
N ASP A 7 -16.79 0.29 -10.53
CA ASP A 7 -16.66 -0.92 -11.36
C ASP A 7 -17.22 -2.14 -10.64
N ILE A 8 -17.06 -2.26 -9.31
CA ILE A 8 -17.61 -3.35 -8.51
C ILE A 8 -19.14 -3.28 -8.48
N SER A 9 -19.73 -2.09 -8.31
CA SER A 9 -21.19 -1.93 -8.30
C SER A 9 -21.86 -2.29 -9.64
N ARG A 10 -21.16 -2.11 -10.76
CA ARG A 10 -21.62 -2.47 -12.11
C ARG A 10 -21.52 -3.95 -12.45
N LEU A 11 -20.70 -4.72 -11.72
CA LEU A 11 -20.50 -6.16 -11.94
C LEU A 11 -21.59 -7.04 -11.32
N ASP A 12 -22.40 -6.50 -10.41
CA ASP A 12 -23.49 -7.22 -9.74
C ASP A 12 -24.82 -6.49 -10.03
N PRO A 13 -25.50 -6.77 -11.17
CA PRO A 13 -26.78 -6.15 -11.47
C PRO A 13 -27.80 -6.65 -10.46
N CYS A 14 -28.08 -5.85 -9.47
CA CYS A 14 -29.09 -6.12 -8.46
C CYS A 14 -30.48 -6.25 -9.10
N ASP A 15 -31.20 -7.25 -8.63
CA ASP A 15 -32.59 -7.54 -8.95
C ASP A 15 -33.47 -6.29 -8.80
N SER A 16 -34.41 -6.05 -9.73
CA SER A 16 -35.25 -4.86 -9.83
C SER A 16 -36.20 -4.63 -8.63
N SER A 17 -36.06 -5.40 -7.55
CA SER A 17 -36.76 -5.26 -6.28
C SER A 17 -35.99 -4.54 -5.19
N VAL A 18 -34.78 -4.01 -5.50
CA VAL A 18 -33.91 -3.39 -4.51
C VAL A 18 -34.36 -1.97 -4.19
N ASP A 19 -34.51 -1.71 -2.91
CA ASP A 19 -34.80 -0.41 -2.31
C ASP A 19 -33.78 0.63 -2.85
N PHE A 20 -34.25 1.85 -3.16
CA PHE A 20 -33.39 2.94 -3.68
C PHE A 20 -32.08 3.09 -2.88
N TRP A 21 -32.15 2.94 -1.56
CA TRP A 21 -30.97 3.05 -0.67
C TRP A 21 -29.90 1.98 -0.86
N ASN A 22 -30.16 0.97 -1.71
CA ASN A 22 -29.20 -0.06 -2.14
C ASN A 22 -29.02 -0.09 -3.66
N SER A 23 -29.39 0.98 -4.36
CA SER A 23 -29.40 1.04 -5.82
C SER A 23 -28.08 1.57 -6.40
N ASP A 24 -27.82 1.24 -7.67
CA ASP A 24 -26.71 1.81 -8.45
C ASP A 24 -26.80 3.34 -8.56
N THR A 25 -28.03 3.88 -8.62
CA THR A 25 -28.25 5.33 -8.67
C THR A 25 -27.74 6.02 -7.41
N LEU A 26 -27.97 5.44 -6.22
CA LEU A 26 -27.42 5.94 -4.97
C LEU A 26 -25.89 5.90 -4.99
N ASN A 27 -25.31 4.77 -5.41
CA ASN A 27 -23.86 4.61 -5.47
C ASN A 27 -23.21 5.62 -6.42
N GLU A 28 -23.83 5.89 -7.57
CA GLU A 28 -23.35 6.90 -8.52
C GLU A 28 -23.45 8.32 -7.94
N LEU A 29 -24.52 8.67 -7.26
CA LEU A 29 -24.67 9.99 -6.61
C LEU A 29 -23.60 10.20 -5.53
N VAL A 30 -23.38 9.22 -4.66
CA VAL A 30 -22.35 9.26 -3.61
C VAL A 30 -20.94 9.32 -4.23
N TYR A 31 -20.72 8.59 -5.33
CA TYR A 31 -19.46 8.63 -6.05
C TYR A 31 -19.14 10.02 -6.60
N TYR A 32 -20.07 10.63 -7.33
CA TYR A 32 -19.81 11.95 -7.93
C TYR A 32 -19.71 13.04 -6.87
N ASP A 33 -20.51 12.99 -5.81
CA ASP A 33 -20.37 13.88 -4.67
C ASP A 33 -18.97 13.77 -4.05
N SER A 34 -18.53 12.57 -3.68
CA SER A 34 -17.19 12.31 -3.14
C SER A 34 -16.07 12.73 -4.10
N LYS A 35 -16.28 12.55 -5.40
CA LYS A 35 -15.31 12.91 -6.44
C LYS A 35 -15.05 14.42 -6.49
N VAL A 36 -16.08 15.25 -6.25
CA VAL A 36 -15.90 16.70 -6.16
C VAL A 36 -14.90 17.07 -5.09
N TYR A 37 -15.07 16.55 -3.85
CA TYR A 37 -14.18 16.86 -2.73
C TYR A 37 -12.75 16.35 -2.95
N VAL A 38 -12.61 15.14 -3.48
CA VAL A 38 -11.28 14.58 -3.81
C VAL A 38 -10.57 15.42 -4.86
N LYS A 39 -11.28 15.83 -5.94
CA LYS A 39 -10.71 16.66 -7.00
C LYS A 39 -10.30 18.03 -6.48
N LEU A 40 -11.12 18.68 -5.65
CA LEU A 40 -10.78 19.95 -5.01
C LEU A 40 -9.54 19.80 -4.10
N GLY A 41 -9.46 18.75 -3.29
CA GLY A 41 -8.29 18.45 -2.47
C GLY A 41 -7.00 18.22 -3.27
N MET A 42 -7.11 17.80 -4.53
CA MET A 42 -5.99 17.67 -5.49
C MET A 42 -5.69 18.95 -6.28
N GLY A 43 -6.47 20.01 -6.10
CA GLY A 43 -6.38 21.26 -6.87
C GLY A 43 -6.98 21.17 -8.29
N ASP A 44 -7.68 20.08 -8.63
CA ASP A 44 -8.31 19.86 -9.93
C ASP A 44 -9.74 20.43 -9.95
N VAL A 45 -9.87 21.73 -10.02
CA VAL A 45 -11.15 22.44 -10.00
C VAL A 45 -12.01 22.06 -11.21
N ALA A 46 -11.43 21.94 -12.40
CA ALA A 46 -12.17 21.55 -13.61
C ALA A 46 -12.76 20.13 -13.51
N GLY A 47 -11.99 19.18 -12.95
CA GLY A 47 -12.48 17.83 -12.69
C GLY A 47 -13.57 17.79 -11.63
N ALA A 48 -13.54 18.70 -10.65
CA ALA A 48 -14.59 18.85 -9.65
C ALA A 48 -15.88 19.43 -10.27
N GLU A 49 -15.77 20.46 -11.11
CA GLU A 49 -16.90 21.01 -11.86
C GLU A 49 -17.60 19.96 -12.72
N GLN A 50 -16.83 19.15 -13.45
CA GLN A 50 -17.39 18.08 -14.27
C GLN A 50 -18.13 17.04 -13.39
N ALA A 51 -17.56 16.64 -12.25
CA ALA A 51 -18.22 15.72 -11.35
C ALA A 51 -19.54 16.28 -10.77
N ALA A 52 -19.59 17.59 -10.47
CA ALA A 52 -20.79 18.24 -10.01
C ALA A 52 -21.88 18.30 -11.11
N VAL A 53 -21.49 18.47 -12.38
CA VAL A 53 -22.40 18.40 -13.55
C VAL A 53 -22.93 16.97 -13.73
N ASP A 54 -22.06 15.96 -13.63
CA ASP A 54 -22.46 14.56 -13.75
C ASP A 54 -23.47 14.17 -12.65
N MET A 55 -23.26 14.62 -11.41
CA MET A 55 -24.23 14.44 -10.30
C MET A 55 -25.58 15.09 -10.61
N GLN A 56 -25.58 16.31 -11.16
CA GLN A 56 -26.79 17.04 -11.54
C GLN A 56 -27.56 16.30 -12.65
N ALA A 57 -26.87 15.72 -13.62
CA ALA A 57 -27.50 14.95 -14.70
C ALA A 57 -28.27 13.75 -14.14
N ILE A 58 -27.69 13.00 -13.19
CA ILE A 58 -28.37 11.87 -12.53
C ILE A 58 -29.64 12.34 -11.81
N LEU A 59 -29.54 13.42 -11.04
CA LEU A 59 -30.68 13.98 -10.29
C LEU A 59 -31.82 14.45 -11.20
N THR A 60 -31.51 14.79 -12.46
CA THR A 60 -32.49 15.30 -13.43
C THR A 60 -33.09 14.19 -14.29
N GLU A 61 -32.29 13.19 -14.69
CA GLU A 61 -32.66 12.20 -15.70
C GLU A 61 -33.22 10.91 -15.13
N ARG A 62 -32.95 10.61 -13.84
CA ARG A 62 -33.38 9.35 -13.21
C ARG A 62 -34.57 9.55 -12.27
N GLU A 63 -35.41 8.52 -12.16
CA GLU A 63 -36.45 8.44 -11.16
C GLU A 63 -35.82 8.15 -9.79
N ILE A 64 -35.97 9.10 -8.87
CA ILE A 64 -35.48 9.02 -7.49
C ILE A 64 -36.67 9.26 -6.59
N PRO A 65 -36.89 8.44 -5.53
CA PRO A 65 -37.93 8.67 -4.53
C PRO A 65 -37.84 10.07 -3.93
N GLU A 66 -38.98 10.66 -3.55
CA GLU A 66 -39.07 12.07 -3.16
C GLU A 66 -38.20 12.41 -1.96
N ASP A 67 -38.13 11.52 -0.96
CA ASP A 67 -37.25 11.62 0.21
C ASP A 67 -35.75 11.57 -0.16
N GLY A 68 -35.36 10.62 -0.99
CA GLY A 68 -33.99 10.53 -1.52
C GLY A 68 -33.62 11.71 -2.39
N ARG A 69 -34.56 12.18 -3.21
CA ARG A 69 -34.34 13.36 -4.08
C ARG A 69 -34.12 14.63 -3.27
N ALA A 70 -34.94 14.86 -2.25
CA ALA A 70 -34.79 16.01 -1.36
C ALA A 70 -33.44 16.02 -0.67
N PHE A 71 -32.99 14.86 -0.16
CA PHE A 71 -31.69 14.67 0.43
C PHE A 71 -30.55 15.04 -0.53
N PHE A 72 -30.52 14.45 -1.73
CA PHE A 72 -29.45 14.71 -2.69
C PHE A 72 -29.48 16.10 -3.33
N LEU A 73 -30.63 16.75 -3.39
CA LEU A 73 -30.71 18.16 -3.80
C LEU A 73 -30.03 19.08 -2.78
N LEU A 74 -30.24 18.86 -1.49
CA LEU A 74 -29.55 19.57 -0.42
C LEU A 74 -28.04 19.27 -0.42
N GLN A 75 -27.68 18.01 -0.64
CA GLN A 75 -26.27 17.61 -0.78
C GLN A 75 -25.61 18.32 -1.97
N LYS A 76 -26.28 18.34 -3.12
CA LYS A 76 -25.81 19.01 -4.31
C LYS A 76 -25.67 20.53 -4.11
N GLU A 77 -26.62 21.16 -3.44
CA GLU A 77 -26.56 22.59 -3.10
C GLU A 77 -25.30 22.89 -2.26
N PHE A 78 -24.99 22.04 -1.28
CA PHE A 78 -23.78 22.17 -0.50
C PHE A 78 -22.51 21.95 -1.31
N THR A 79 -22.50 20.93 -2.17
CA THR A 79 -21.38 20.63 -3.06
C THR A 79 -21.09 21.80 -4.02
N ASP A 80 -22.14 22.42 -4.57
CA ASP A 80 -21.98 23.61 -5.43
C ASP A 80 -21.47 24.81 -4.64
N LEU A 81 -21.90 24.97 -3.42
CA LEU A 81 -21.43 26.03 -2.53
C LEU A 81 -19.95 25.83 -2.18
N TYR A 82 -19.56 24.59 -1.89
CA TYR A 82 -18.17 24.24 -1.60
C TYR A 82 -17.25 24.44 -2.82
N LEU A 83 -17.73 24.09 -4.02
CA LEU A 83 -17.02 24.37 -5.27
C LEU A 83 -16.79 25.87 -5.48
N ARG A 84 -17.81 26.71 -5.20
CA ARG A 84 -17.68 28.17 -5.27
C ARG A 84 -16.69 28.75 -4.27
N LEU A 85 -16.56 28.14 -3.10
CA LEU A 85 -15.52 28.51 -2.13
C LEU A 85 -14.12 28.39 -2.74
N TYR A 86 -13.84 27.29 -3.44
CA TYR A 86 -12.54 27.05 -4.11
C TYR A 86 -12.33 27.93 -5.35
N GLN A 87 -13.38 28.39 -6.00
CA GLN A 87 -13.29 29.33 -7.12
C GLN A 87 -12.95 30.77 -6.70
N GLN A 88 -12.66 31.00 -5.41
CA GLN A 88 -12.27 32.31 -4.85
C GLN A 88 -13.25 33.44 -5.14
N LYS A 89 -14.56 33.16 -5.08
CA LYS A 89 -15.58 34.20 -5.17
C LYS A 89 -15.57 35.10 -3.92
N ASP A 90 -16.30 36.20 -4.01
CA ASP A 90 -16.44 37.17 -2.91
C ASP A 90 -16.86 36.46 -1.62
N LYS A 91 -16.04 36.61 -0.57
CA LYS A 91 -16.23 35.95 0.72
C LYS A 91 -17.54 36.34 1.39
N ALA A 92 -17.96 37.60 1.27
CA ALA A 92 -19.22 38.06 1.83
C ALA A 92 -20.41 37.35 1.18
N VAL A 93 -20.37 37.12 -0.13
CA VAL A 93 -21.38 36.35 -0.87
C VAL A 93 -21.42 34.90 -0.41
N ILE A 94 -20.25 34.25 -0.29
CA ILE A 94 -20.16 32.86 0.16
C ILE A 94 -20.67 32.71 1.60
N ALA A 95 -20.33 33.64 2.50
CA ALA A 95 -20.81 33.65 3.86
C ALA A 95 -22.34 33.77 3.94
N GLU A 96 -22.94 34.62 3.08
CA GLU A 96 -24.41 34.77 3.02
C GLU A 96 -25.10 33.55 2.43
N GLU A 97 -24.56 32.98 1.35
CA GLU A 97 -25.08 31.77 0.73
C GLU A 97 -25.03 30.57 1.71
N PHE A 98 -23.92 30.43 2.42
CA PHE A 98 -23.79 29.39 3.43
C PHE A 98 -24.76 29.60 4.62
N ASN A 99 -24.91 30.84 5.08
CA ASN A 99 -25.87 31.18 6.09
C ASN A 99 -27.32 30.85 5.66
N SER A 100 -27.65 31.11 4.40
CA SER A 100 -28.94 30.80 3.81
C SER A 100 -29.19 29.28 3.75
N TYR A 101 -28.17 28.54 3.33
CA TYR A 101 -28.17 27.07 3.33
C TYR A 101 -28.40 26.53 4.75
N MET A 102 -27.68 27.04 5.75
CA MET A 102 -27.85 26.62 7.14
C MET A 102 -29.23 26.91 7.71
N LYS A 103 -29.87 28.04 7.31
CA LYS A 103 -31.26 28.34 7.72
C LYS A 103 -32.27 27.31 7.17
N LYS A 104 -32.08 26.82 5.93
CA LYS A 104 -32.89 25.73 5.37
C LYS A 104 -32.71 24.44 6.17
N MET A 105 -31.45 24.11 6.52
CA MET A 105 -31.14 22.94 7.33
C MET A 105 -31.79 23.01 8.72
N GLU A 106 -31.76 24.18 9.36
CA GLU A 106 -32.37 24.43 10.68
C GLU A 106 -33.91 24.34 10.63
N ALA A 107 -34.53 24.69 9.50
CA ALA A 107 -35.98 24.56 9.30
C ALA A 107 -36.46 23.13 9.13
N GLY A 108 -35.58 22.15 9.02
CA GLY A 108 -35.92 20.72 8.97
C GLY A 108 -36.17 20.15 7.57
N GLU A 109 -35.84 20.90 6.52
CA GLU A 109 -35.99 20.47 5.13
C GLU A 109 -34.97 19.36 4.76
N GLY A 110 -35.19 18.11 5.23
CA GLY A 110 -34.32 16.95 4.94
C GLY A 110 -33.02 16.87 5.75
N ALA A 111 -32.93 17.59 6.83
CA ALA A 111 -31.71 18.11 7.43
C ALA A 111 -30.80 17.11 8.17
N ARG A 112 -31.34 16.05 8.78
CA ARG A 112 -30.55 15.28 9.77
C ARG A 112 -29.50 14.37 9.13
N ASP A 113 -29.82 13.77 7.99
CA ASP A 113 -28.94 12.81 7.33
C ASP A 113 -27.94 13.52 6.41
N THR A 114 -28.32 14.65 5.79
CA THR A 114 -27.44 15.47 4.96
C THR A 114 -26.26 16.05 5.75
N LEU A 115 -26.49 16.46 7.00
CA LEU A 115 -25.44 16.99 7.88
C LEU A 115 -24.28 16.01 8.04
N SER A 116 -24.52 14.70 8.14
CA SER A 116 -23.49 13.71 8.38
C SER A 116 -22.40 13.67 7.29
N PHE A 117 -22.77 14.04 6.06
CA PHE A 117 -21.83 14.06 4.91
C PHE A 117 -21.08 15.39 4.76
N CYS A 118 -21.69 16.50 5.15
CA CYS A 118 -21.16 17.84 4.87
C CYS A 118 -20.40 18.48 6.02
N VAL A 119 -20.67 18.07 7.26
CA VAL A 119 -20.22 18.77 8.47
C VAL A 119 -18.70 18.87 8.58
N CYS A 120 -17.94 17.93 8.05
CA CYS A 120 -16.47 17.95 8.05
C CYS A 120 -15.89 19.16 7.27
N TYR A 121 -16.66 19.71 6.33
CA TYR A 121 -16.27 20.87 5.52
C TYR A 121 -16.80 22.21 6.06
N PHE A 122 -17.67 22.20 7.07
CA PHE A 122 -18.24 23.43 7.64
C PHE A 122 -17.19 24.37 8.25
N GLY A 123 -16.09 23.81 8.75
CA GLY A 123 -15.00 24.59 9.31
C GLY A 123 -14.45 25.64 8.35
N GLU A 124 -14.37 25.34 7.06
CA GLU A 124 -13.90 26.28 6.03
C GLU A 124 -14.87 27.44 5.81
N PHE A 125 -16.17 27.16 5.77
CA PHE A 125 -17.19 28.22 5.67
C PHE A 125 -17.27 29.07 6.93
N LEU A 126 -17.17 28.47 8.10
CA LEU A 126 -17.14 29.21 9.36
C LEU A 126 -15.88 30.09 9.48
N GLN A 127 -14.77 29.66 8.86
CA GLN A 127 -13.57 30.49 8.76
C GLN A 127 -13.83 31.73 7.88
N VAL A 128 -14.49 31.56 6.73
CA VAL A 128 -14.91 32.69 5.88
C VAL A 128 -15.86 33.63 6.62
N MET A 129 -16.83 33.09 7.35
CA MET A 129 -17.72 33.87 8.21
C MET A 129 -16.98 34.65 9.30
N ALA A 130 -15.90 34.07 9.85
CA ALA A 130 -15.08 34.74 10.85
C ALA A 130 -14.29 35.91 10.25
N GLU A 131 -13.82 35.78 9.02
CA GLU A 131 -13.16 36.86 8.27
C GLU A 131 -14.11 38.01 7.95
N GLU A 132 -15.40 37.69 7.72
CA GLU A 132 -16.49 38.66 7.53
C GLU A 132 -17.14 39.12 8.87
N GLU A 133 -16.53 38.83 9.99
CA GLU A 133 -16.97 39.20 11.35
C GLU A 133 -18.39 38.76 11.74
N ARG A 134 -18.90 37.67 11.13
CA ARG A 134 -20.26 37.13 11.35
C ARG A 134 -20.35 36.23 12.59
N TRP A 135 -19.96 36.77 13.74
CA TRP A 135 -19.80 36.00 15.00
C TRP A 135 -21.11 35.37 15.51
N ASP A 136 -22.24 36.07 15.39
CA ASP A 136 -23.54 35.54 15.81
C ASP A 136 -24.00 34.34 14.99
N ASP A 137 -23.74 34.36 13.67
CA ASP A 137 -24.07 33.25 12.78
C ASP A 137 -23.18 32.03 13.10
N ILE A 138 -21.89 32.22 13.39
CA ILE A 138 -20.97 31.14 13.79
C ILE A 138 -21.48 30.46 15.06
N ILE A 139 -21.88 31.21 16.07
CA ILE A 139 -22.43 30.66 17.32
C ILE A 139 -23.73 29.89 17.07
N ARG A 140 -24.65 30.45 16.27
CA ARG A 140 -25.92 29.82 15.92
C ARG A 140 -25.70 28.48 15.20
N ILE A 141 -24.88 28.49 14.16
CA ILE A 141 -24.57 27.30 13.36
C ILE A 141 -23.83 26.26 14.20
N GLY A 142 -22.86 26.67 14.99
CA GLY A 142 -22.13 25.77 15.88
C GLY A 142 -23.03 25.11 16.93
N ASN A 143 -24.00 25.84 17.51
CA ASN A 143 -24.97 25.27 18.42
C ASN A 143 -25.94 24.31 17.72
N TYR A 144 -26.31 24.57 16.46
CA TYR A 144 -27.11 23.64 15.65
C TYR A 144 -26.34 22.32 15.43
N ILE A 145 -25.07 22.40 15.03
CA ILE A 145 -24.20 21.24 14.85
C ILE A 145 -24.06 20.45 16.16
N LYS A 146 -23.79 21.13 17.30
CA LYS A 146 -23.67 20.52 18.62
C LYS A 146 -24.88 19.68 19.02
N ASN A 147 -26.09 20.14 18.69
CA ASN A 147 -27.36 19.49 19.04
C ASN A 147 -27.77 18.35 18.09
N ALA A 148 -27.11 18.22 16.94
CA ALA A 148 -27.34 17.15 16.01
C ALA A 148 -26.57 15.90 16.46
N ARG A 149 -27.28 14.92 17.05
CA ARG A 149 -26.77 13.81 17.88
C ARG A 149 -25.94 12.71 17.19
N ASN A 150 -25.69 12.73 15.87
CA ASN A 150 -25.18 11.57 15.14
C ASN A 150 -23.85 11.78 14.40
N PHE A 151 -22.95 12.60 14.89
CA PHE A 151 -21.71 12.90 14.15
C PHE A 151 -20.48 12.20 14.72
N SER A 152 -19.78 11.46 13.85
CA SER A 152 -18.45 10.87 14.08
C SER A 152 -17.35 11.67 13.36
N GLY A 153 -17.36 12.99 13.43
CA GLY A 153 -16.38 13.84 12.76
C GLY A 153 -15.58 14.71 13.71
N SER A 154 -14.44 15.22 13.25
CA SER A 154 -13.67 16.23 14.01
C SER A 154 -14.38 17.58 13.95
N PHE A 155 -14.93 18.01 15.09
CA PHE A 155 -15.53 19.34 15.26
C PHE A 155 -14.53 20.38 15.78
N CYS A 156 -13.27 20.02 15.88
CA CYS A 156 -12.23 20.87 16.40
C CYS A 156 -12.21 22.28 15.76
N PRO A 157 -12.28 22.45 14.43
CA PRO A 157 -12.34 23.77 13.83
C PRO A 157 -13.60 24.55 14.21
N VAL A 158 -14.75 23.88 14.28
CA VAL A 158 -16.04 24.50 14.63
C VAL A 158 -16.00 25.04 16.05
N TYR A 159 -15.61 24.23 17.04
CA TYR A 159 -15.55 24.64 18.43
C TYR A 159 -14.50 25.70 18.68
N LYS A 160 -13.37 25.67 17.99
CA LYS A 160 -12.36 26.74 18.00
C LYS A 160 -12.96 28.07 17.55
N LEU A 161 -13.74 28.08 16.48
CA LEU A 161 -14.38 29.29 15.95
C LEU A 161 -15.52 29.76 16.85
N MET A 162 -16.32 28.87 17.44
CA MET A 162 -17.33 29.23 18.46
C MET A 162 -16.71 29.93 19.67
N ARG A 163 -15.62 29.39 20.18
CA ARG A 163 -14.86 30.04 21.29
C ARG A 163 -14.38 31.43 20.88
N THR A 164 -13.80 31.55 19.68
CA THR A 164 -13.32 32.82 19.16
C THR A 164 -14.45 33.80 18.98
N ALA A 165 -15.58 33.38 18.44
CA ALA A 165 -16.78 34.21 18.31
C ALA A 165 -17.31 34.70 19.64
N ALA A 166 -17.38 33.82 20.66
CA ALA A 166 -17.81 34.20 22.00
C ALA A 166 -16.86 35.21 22.66
N CYS A 167 -15.53 35.07 22.43
CA CYS A 167 -14.56 36.05 22.90
C CYS A 167 -14.68 37.42 22.25
N ARG A 168 -15.09 37.47 20.99
CA ARG A 168 -15.27 38.69 20.18
C ARG A 168 -16.63 39.33 20.36
N SER A 169 -17.61 38.61 20.87
CA SER A 169 -18.97 39.12 21.09
C SER A 169 -19.04 40.06 22.26
N ASP A 170 -19.83 41.15 22.12
CA ASP A 170 -20.16 42.06 23.23
C ASP A 170 -21.28 41.52 24.15
N ARG A 171 -21.90 40.40 23.78
CA ARG A 171 -22.98 39.77 24.55
C ARG A 171 -22.42 38.99 25.73
N GLU A 172 -22.76 39.44 26.95
CA GLU A 172 -22.29 38.80 28.18
C GLU A 172 -22.72 37.33 28.29
N GLU A 173 -23.91 36.97 27.77
CA GLU A 173 -24.44 35.59 27.71
C GLU A 173 -23.52 34.64 26.91
N LEU A 174 -22.97 35.09 25.79
CA LEU A 174 -22.05 34.32 24.97
C LEU A 174 -20.68 34.20 25.64
N ARG A 175 -20.21 35.27 26.30
CA ARG A 175 -18.96 35.24 27.07
C ARG A 175 -19.01 34.23 28.20
N ARG A 176 -20.16 34.06 28.86
CA ARG A 176 -20.37 33.03 29.90
C ARG A 176 -20.23 31.60 29.37
N GLN A 177 -20.39 31.37 28.07
CA GLN A 177 -20.26 30.04 27.41
C GLN A 177 -18.82 29.74 27.01
N ILE A 178 -17.87 30.68 27.10
CA ILE A 178 -16.48 30.45 26.71
C ILE A 178 -15.86 29.21 27.36
N PRO A 179 -16.01 28.97 28.68
CA PRO A 179 -15.46 27.78 29.32
C PRO A 179 -16.03 26.46 28.75
N GLU A 180 -17.30 26.47 28.37
CA GLU A 180 -17.94 25.31 27.74
C GLU A 180 -17.37 25.05 26.33
N PHE A 181 -17.25 26.09 25.51
CA PHE A 181 -16.68 25.97 24.15
C PHE A 181 -15.21 25.58 24.20
N GLU A 182 -14.46 26.07 25.20
CA GLU A 182 -13.07 25.66 25.39
C GLU A 182 -12.94 24.19 25.77
N ARG A 183 -13.79 23.70 26.69
CA ARG A 183 -13.84 22.30 27.05
C ARG A 183 -14.18 21.43 25.85
N MET A 184 -15.19 21.78 25.05
CA MET A 184 -15.58 21.05 23.83
C MET A 184 -14.47 21.04 22.80
N TYR A 185 -13.75 22.14 22.63
CA TYR A 185 -12.59 22.22 21.73
C TYR A 185 -11.47 21.28 22.17
N LEU A 186 -11.15 21.27 23.47
CA LEU A 186 -10.10 20.40 24.01
C LEU A 186 -10.46 18.91 23.90
N GLU A 187 -11.72 18.56 24.22
CA GLU A 187 -12.23 17.19 24.07
C GLU A 187 -12.18 16.72 22.58
N ALA A 188 -12.58 17.58 21.64
CA ALA A 188 -12.49 17.29 20.23
C ALA A 188 -11.04 17.13 19.75
N LEU A 189 -10.14 17.96 20.25
CA LEU A 189 -8.70 17.88 19.94
C LEU A 189 -8.07 16.57 20.45
N GLU A 190 -8.44 16.14 21.65
CA GLU A 190 -7.98 14.89 22.24
C GLU A 190 -8.48 13.68 21.43
N GLN A 191 -9.76 13.69 21.05
CA GLN A 191 -10.34 12.66 20.20
C GLN A 191 -9.67 12.59 18.82
N GLU A 192 -9.39 13.72 18.20
CA GLU A 192 -8.68 13.80 16.91
C GLU A 192 -7.27 13.22 17.02
N LYS A 193 -6.57 13.52 18.11
CA LYS A 193 -5.25 12.93 18.40
C LYS A 193 -5.32 11.42 18.57
N GLU A 194 -6.30 10.92 19.33
CA GLU A 194 -6.49 9.47 19.48
C GLU A 194 -6.78 8.77 18.16
N ASN A 195 -7.64 9.36 17.33
CA ASN A 195 -7.96 8.83 15.99
C ASN A 195 -6.70 8.81 15.10
N TYR A 196 -5.89 9.87 15.14
CA TYR A 196 -4.62 9.93 14.40
C TYR A 196 -3.65 8.85 14.88
N ASP A 197 -3.47 8.68 16.18
CA ASP A 197 -2.60 7.65 16.76
C ASP A 197 -3.06 6.23 16.39
N GLN A 198 -4.37 5.98 16.36
CA GLN A 198 -4.92 4.71 15.88
C GLN A 198 -4.62 4.47 14.40
N MET A 199 -4.82 5.48 13.55
CA MET A 199 -4.53 5.40 12.12
C MET A 199 -3.04 5.08 11.87
N VAL A 200 -2.13 5.78 12.56
CA VAL A 200 -0.68 5.54 12.45
C VAL A 200 -0.33 4.11 12.86
N ARG A 201 -0.91 3.59 13.97
CA ARG A 201 -0.69 2.20 14.40
C ARG A 201 -1.18 1.19 13.37
N LEU A 202 -2.34 1.42 12.76
CA LEU A 202 -2.89 0.54 11.72
C LEU A 202 -2.00 0.53 10.47
N LEU A 203 -1.59 1.70 9.98
CA LEU A 203 -0.71 1.83 8.82
C LEU A 203 0.63 1.13 9.07
N THR A 204 1.26 1.38 10.22
CA THR A 204 2.53 0.74 10.58
C THR A 204 2.40 -0.79 10.64
N ARG A 205 1.28 -1.28 11.18
CA ARG A 205 0.99 -2.74 11.25
C ARG A 205 0.85 -3.34 9.86
N GLU A 206 0.13 -2.68 8.96
CA GLU A 206 -0.04 -3.16 7.58
C GLU A 206 1.26 -3.10 6.77
N GLU A 207 2.08 -2.07 6.95
CA GLU A 207 3.42 -2.00 6.33
C GLU A 207 4.29 -3.18 6.76
N LEU A 208 4.36 -3.45 8.06
CA LEU A 208 5.10 -4.61 8.59
C LEU A 208 4.55 -5.94 8.08
N ARG A 209 3.23 -6.05 7.91
CA ARG A 209 2.58 -7.23 7.34
C ARG A 209 2.97 -7.43 5.88
N ILE A 210 2.92 -6.38 5.09
CA ILE A 210 3.33 -6.40 3.67
C ILE A 210 4.80 -6.79 3.54
N GLU A 211 5.67 -6.25 4.39
CA GLU A 211 7.10 -6.57 4.38
C GLU A 211 7.36 -8.04 4.74
N ARG A 212 6.66 -8.58 5.76
CA ARG A 212 6.72 -10.02 6.10
C ARG A 212 6.24 -10.91 4.95
N LEU A 213 5.14 -10.55 4.30
CA LEU A 213 4.62 -11.29 3.15
C LEU A 213 5.61 -11.26 1.99
N LYS A 214 6.19 -10.11 1.66
CA LYS A 214 7.24 -9.98 0.63
C LYS A 214 8.44 -10.87 0.97
N THR A 215 8.93 -10.81 2.19
CA THR A 215 10.07 -11.63 2.65
C THR A 215 9.76 -13.12 2.57
N SER A 216 8.54 -13.53 2.92
CA SER A 216 8.10 -14.93 2.81
C SER A 216 7.98 -15.38 1.34
N MET A 217 7.50 -14.49 0.45
CA MET A 217 7.38 -14.78 -0.98
C MET A 217 8.74 -14.79 -1.72
N GLU A 218 9.78 -14.21 -1.16
CA GLU A 218 11.13 -14.16 -1.73
C GLU A 218 12.04 -15.30 -1.28
N ARG A 219 11.57 -16.20 -0.41
CA ARG A 219 12.35 -17.34 0.07
C ARG A 219 11.83 -18.66 -0.49
N ASP A 220 12.77 -19.59 -0.69
CA ASP A 220 12.48 -20.97 -0.96
C ASP A 220 12.07 -21.68 0.34
N ALA A 221 10.91 -22.33 0.33
CA ALA A 221 10.30 -22.90 1.54
C ALA A 221 11.13 -24.05 2.12
N LEU A 222 11.88 -24.80 1.30
CA LEU A 222 12.69 -25.93 1.75
C LEU A 222 14.03 -25.48 2.31
N THR A 223 14.78 -24.67 1.55
CA THR A 223 16.18 -24.32 1.88
C THR A 223 16.33 -23.01 2.63
N GLY A 224 15.28 -22.18 2.67
CA GLY A 224 15.34 -20.82 3.21
C GLY A 224 16.30 -19.88 2.47
N CYS A 225 16.83 -20.28 1.32
CA CYS A 225 17.54 -19.40 0.39
C CYS A 225 16.57 -18.40 -0.23
N LEU A 226 17.08 -17.35 -0.85
CA LEU A 226 16.27 -16.53 -1.74
C LEU A 226 15.80 -17.39 -2.92
N ASN A 227 14.59 -17.16 -3.42
CA ASN A 227 14.05 -17.89 -4.54
C ASN A 227 14.28 -17.16 -5.88
N ARG A 228 13.82 -17.75 -6.98
CA ARG A 228 13.93 -17.17 -8.33
C ARG A 228 13.25 -15.79 -8.42
N ALA A 229 12.08 -15.61 -7.81
CA ALA A 229 11.38 -14.33 -7.83
C ALA A 229 12.21 -13.23 -7.14
N ALA A 230 12.87 -13.56 -6.03
CA ALA A 230 13.80 -12.66 -5.36
C ALA A 230 15.02 -12.33 -6.24
N PHE A 231 15.53 -13.30 -7.01
CA PHE A 231 16.62 -13.07 -7.97
C PHE A 231 16.20 -12.05 -9.03
N ASP A 232 15.04 -12.25 -9.67
CA ASP A 232 14.52 -11.36 -10.71
C ASP A 232 14.32 -9.92 -10.18
N HIS A 233 13.93 -9.79 -8.91
CA HIS A 233 13.72 -8.51 -8.25
C HIS A 233 15.04 -7.83 -7.80
N ASN A 234 15.94 -8.59 -7.18
CA ASN A 234 17.09 -8.04 -6.47
C ASN A 234 18.34 -7.91 -7.34
N SER A 235 18.49 -8.71 -8.39
CA SER A 235 19.73 -8.81 -9.17
C SER A 235 20.19 -7.49 -9.77
N LYS A 236 19.30 -6.73 -10.38
CA LYS A 236 19.60 -5.41 -10.96
C LYS A 236 20.08 -4.41 -9.91
N ARG A 237 19.43 -4.42 -8.74
CA ARG A 237 19.78 -3.54 -7.62
C ARG A 237 21.15 -3.91 -7.04
N PHE A 238 21.42 -5.22 -6.89
CA PHE A 238 22.72 -5.72 -6.43
C PHE A 238 23.84 -5.27 -7.35
N MET A 239 23.72 -5.51 -8.66
CA MET A 239 24.72 -5.11 -9.67
C MET A 239 24.94 -3.59 -9.71
N LYS A 240 23.89 -2.79 -9.54
CA LYS A 240 24.00 -1.33 -9.46
C LYS A 240 24.79 -0.86 -8.23
N ASN A 241 24.55 -1.51 -7.09
CA ASN A 241 25.19 -1.14 -5.83
C ASN A 241 26.68 -1.51 -5.79
N HIS A 242 27.06 -2.65 -6.38
CA HIS A 242 28.41 -3.19 -6.32
C HIS A 242 29.28 -2.87 -7.56
N LYS A 243 28.67 -2.34 -8.64
CA LYS A 243 29.32 -1.94 -9.90
C LYS A 243 30.09 -3.06 -10.62
N LYS A 244 30.73 -3.96 -9.87
CA LYS A 244 31.49 -5.12 -10.30
C LYS A 244 31.24 -6.28 -9.35
N GLY A 245 31.49 -7.50 -9.83
CA GLY A 245 31.39 -8.73 -9.06
C GLY A 245 31.15 -9.93 -9.93
N SER A 246 30.66 -11.01 -9.34
CA SER A 246 30.46 -12.29 -9.99
C SER A 246 29.03 -12.80 -9.85
N LEU A 247 28.53 -13.40 -10.92
CA LEU A 247 27.37 -14.26 -10.92
C LEU A 247 27.85 -15.70 -11.05
N VAL A 248 27.44 -16.55 -10.13
CA VAL A 248 27.75 -17.99 -10.16
C VAL A 248 26.45 -18.76 -10.38
N PHE A 249 26.47 -19.69 -11.34
CA PHE A 249 25.43 -20.70 -11.52
C PHE A 249 25.97 -22.02 -10.98
N ILE A 250 25.21 -22.67 -10.11
CA ILE A 250 25.58 -23.93 -9.43
C ILE A 250 24.50 -24.95 -9.71
N ASP A 251 24.91 -26.18 -9.98
CA ASP A 251 24.06 -27.36 -10.10
C ASP A 251 24.58 -28.46 -9.18
N LEU A 252 23.70 -29.01 -8.33
CA LEU A 252 24.08 -30.07 -7.41
C LEU A 252 24.20 -31.42 -8.15
N ASP A 253 25.40 -32.01 -8.06
CA ASP A 253 25.62 -33.32 -8.62
C ASP A 253 24.88 -34.40 -7.82
N TYR A 254 24.40 -35.43 -8.51
CA TYR A 254 23.82 -36.65 -7.92
C TYR A 254 22.50 -36.50 -7.13
N LEU A 255 21.83 -35.39 -7.09
CA LEU A 255 20.55 -35.26 -6.39
C LEU A 255 19.52 -36.29 -6.90
N LYS A 256 19.45 -36.51 -8.21
CA LYS A 256 18.56 -37.52 -8.78
C LYS A 256 18.90 -38.92 -8.26
N LEU A 257 20.18 -39.28 -8.19
CA LEU A 257 20.60 -40.58 -7.66
C LEU A 257 20.21 -40.74 -6.18
N ILE A 258 20.36 -39.68 -5.39
CA ILE A 258 19.96 -39.70 -3.99
C ILE A 258 18.44 -39.88 -3.88
N ASN A 259 17.65 -39.18 -4.67
CA ASN A 259 16.21 -39.35 -4.70
C ASN A 259 15.79 -40.78 -5.09
N ASP A 260 16.42 -41.31 -6.13
CA ASP A 260 16.07 -42.66 -6.66
C ASP A 260 16.49 -43.77 -5.69
N CYS A 261 17.63 -43.63 -4.99
CA CYS A 261 18.15 -44.69 -4.09
C CYS A 261 17.64 -44.54 -2.66
N TYR A 262 17.42 -43.32 -2.17
CA TYR A 262 17.15 -43.06 -0.72
C TYR A 262 15.86 -42.26 -0.49
N GLY A 263 15.10 -41.97 -1.52
CA GLY A 263 13.82 -41.25 -1.47
C GLY A 263 13.96 -39.72 -1.43
N HIS A 264 12.87 -39.04 -1.74
CA HIS A 264 12.81 -37.57 -1.83
C HIS A 264 13.13 -36.87 -0.51
N GLU A 265 12.82 -37.46 0.64
CA GLU A 265 13.13 -36.87 1.94
C GLU A 265 14.65 -36.68 2.13
N ASN A 266 15.45 -37.67 1.69
CA ASN A 266 16.90 -37.54 1.72
C ASN A 266 17.43 -36.57 0.68
N GLY A 267 16.79 -36.46 -0.48
CA GLY A 267 17.09 -35.40 -1.45
C GLY A 267 16.80 -33.99 -0.92
N ASP A 268 15.70 -33.83 -0.20
CA ASP A 268 15.38 -32.57 0.46
C ASP A 268 16.40 -32.20 1.54
N ARG A 269 16.80 -33.19 2.37
CA ARG A 269 17.88 -33.00 3.36
C ARG A 269 19.22 -32.65 2.71
N TYR A 270 19.53 -33.23 1.54
CA TYR A 270 20.73 -32.94 0.76
C TYR A 270 20.75 -31.48 0.29
N LEU A 271 19.62 -30.98 -0.24
CA LEU A 271 19.42 -29.58 -0.64
C LEU A 271 19.58 -28.63 0.52
N VAL A 272 18.96 -28.93 1.66
CA VAL A 272 19.06 -28.10 2.88
C VAL A 272 20.50 -28.06 3.39
N CYS A 273 21.16 -29.20 3.48
CA CYS A 273 22.56 -29.30 3.94
C CYS A 273 23.50 -28.46 3.05
N PHE A 274 23.36 -28.55 1.74
CA PHE A 274 24.11 -27.70 0.81
C PHE A 274 23.86 -26.22 1.07
N ALA A 275 22.58 -25.80 1.13
CA ALA A 275 22.20 -24.41 1.29
C ALA A 275 22.72 -23.79 2.59
N GLU A 276 22.64 -24.51 3.70
CA GLU A 276 23.13 -24.06 5.00
C GLU A 276 24.66 -23.87 5.00
N ASN A 277 25.39 -24.85 4.49
CA ASN A 277 26.84 -24.76 4.41
C ASN A 277 27.31 -23.65 3.46
N MET A 278 26.65 -23.49 2.31
CA MET A 278 26.95 -22.40 1.40
C MET A 278 26.68 -21.02 2.02
N LYS A 279 25.60 -20.86 2.76
CA LYS A 279 25.31 -19.61 3.49
C LYS A 279 26.39 -19.29 4.52
N CYS A 280 26.94 -20.29 5.20
CA CYS A 280 28.02 -20.12 6.17
C CYS A 280 29.38 -19.78 5.50
N ALA A 281 29.62 -20.31 4.30
CA ALA A 281 30.86 -20.12 3.55
C ALA A 281 30.93 -18.80 2.76
N MET A 282 29.79 -18.19 2.49
CA MET A 282 29.68 -16.93 1.75
C MET A 282 29.77 -15.71 2.67
N ASP A 283 30.14 -14.55 2.12
CA ASP A 283 30.13 -13.29 2.86
C ASP A 283 28.69 -12.82 3.11
N ARG A 284 28.50 -12.01 4.17
CA ARG A 284 27.18 -11.46 4.52
C ARG A 284 26.53 -10.63 3.42
N GLN A 285 27.32 -10.13 2.48
CA GLN A 285 26.84 -9.32 1.35
C GLN A 285 26.48 -10.18 0.13
N ASP A 286 26.91 -11.45 0.10
CA ASP A 286 26.59 -12.35 -0.99
C ASP A 286 25.13 -12.82 -0.89
N LEU A 287 24.48 -12.97 -2.04
CA LEU A 287 23.12 -13.40 -2.13
C LEU A 287 23.05 -14.79 -2.74
N LEU A 288 22.57 -15.76 -1.96
CA LEU A 288 22.36 -17.16 -2.40
C LEU A 288 20.91 -17.38 -2.73
N TYR A 289 20.66 -17.86 -3.94
CA TYR A 289 19.32 -18.14 -4.45
C TYR A 289 19.19 -19.62 -4.81
N ARG A 290 18.05 -20.22 -4.51
CA ARG A 290 17.62 -21.47 -5.15
C ARG A 290 16.81 -21.10 -6.39
N TYR A 291 17.38 -21.35 -7.57
CA TYR A 291 16.83 -20.88 -8.84
C TYR A 291 15.79 -21.86 -9.41
N ALA A 292 16.08 -23.16 -9.36
CA ALA A 292 15.14 -24.24 -9.69
C ALA A 292 15.68 -25.55 -9.09
N GLY A 293 14.85 -26.52 -8.79
CA GLY A 293 15.24 -27.87 -8.41
C GLY A 293 16.52 -27.98 -7.59
N ASP A 294 17.60 -28.39 -8.26
CA ASP A 294 18.99 -28.53 -7.80
C ASP A 294 19.91 -27.37 -8.22
N GLU A 295 19.35 -26.34 -8.84
CA GLU A 295 20.08 -25.18 -9.35
C GLU A 295 20.08 -24.03 -8.36
N PHE A 296 21.27 -23.49 -8.10
CA PHE A 296 21.48 -22.33 -7.23
C PHE A 296 22.23 -21.21 -7.97
N LEU A 297 21.95 -19.97 -7.57
CA LEU A 297 22.69 -18.80 -8.04
C LEU A 297 23.33 -18.08 -6.87
N ILE A 298 24.52 -17.54 -7.09
CA ILE A 298 25.17 -16.62 -6.15
C ILE A 298 25.43 -15.30 -6.87
N LEU A 299 25.04 -14.20 -6.25
CA LEU A 299 25.53 -12.88 -6.59
C LEU A 299 26.52 -12.45 -5.52
N SER A 300 27.76 -12.21 -5.91
CA SER A 300 28.86 -11.79 -5.03
C SER A 300 29.51 -10.51 -5.53
N ALA A 301 29.96 -9.68 -4.59
CA ALA A 301 30.80 -8.52 -4.89
C ALA A 301 32.26 -8.90 -5.19
N LEU A 302 32.64 -10.16 -4.99
CA LEU A 302 33.96 -10.67 -5.29
C LEU A 302 34.21 -10.83 -6.79
N GLU A 303 35.46 -10.59 -7.23
CA GLU A 303 35.86 -10.88 -8.61
C GLU A 303 35.86 -12.41 -8.87
N PRO A 304 35.79 -12.85 -10.15
CA PRO A 304 35.67 -14.27 -10.51
C PRO A 304 36.71 -15.17 -9.87
N GLU A 305 37.95 -14.73 -9.84
CA GLU A 305 39.07 -15.49 -9.30
C GLU A 305 38.89 -15.76 -7.79
N GLN A 306 38.46 -14.74 -7.05
CA GLN A 306 38.26 -14.84 -5.61
C GLN A 306 37.12 -15.79 -5.24
N ILE A 307 35.96 -15.65 -5.94
CA ILE A 307 34.84 -16.56 -5.69
C ILE A 307 35.16 -17.98 -6.16
N GLN A 308 35.92 -18.15 -7.23
CA GLN A 308 36.37 -19.46 -7.70
C GLN A 308 37.27 -20.14 -6.67
N GLU A 309 38.24 -19.40 -6.07
CA GLU A 309 39.10 -19.92 -5.03
C GLU A 309 38.30 -20.40 -3.84
N ARG A 310 37.30 -19.63 -3.40
CA ARG A 310 36.37 -20.00 -2.30
C ARG A 310 35.56 -21.25 -2.60
N LEU A 311 34.99 -21.36 -3.81
CA LEU A 311 34.24 -22.55 -4.20
C LEU A 311 35.12 -23.80 -4.30
N ASN A 312 36.35 -23.67 -4.81
CA ASN A 312 37.32 -24.75 -4.85
C ASN A 312 37.74 -25.18 -3.42
N GLU A 313 37.91 -24.23 -2.51
CA GLU A 313 38.22 -24.55 -1.13
C GLU A 313 37.09 -25.38 -0.47
N ILE A 314 35.82 -25.08 -0.74
CA ILE A 314 34.67 -25.86 -0.28
C ILE A 314 34.73 -27.28 -0.89
N LEU A 315 35.04 -27.42 -2.17
CA LEU A 315 35.05 -28.72 -2.84
C LEU A 315 36.24 -29.61 -2.42
N GLU A 316 37.41 -29.02 -2.19
CA GLU A 316 38.66 -29.77 -2.06
C GLU A 316 39.18 -29.84 -0.62
N LYS A 317 39.06 -28.73 0.15
CA LYS A 317 39.70 -28.62 1.48
C LYS A 317 38.71 -28.75 2.62
N SER A 318 37.49 -28.29 2.43
CA SER A 318 36.43 -28.29 3.45
C SER A 318 35.10 -28.77 2.89
N PRO A 319 35.05 -30.04 2.38
CA PRO A 319 33.87 -30.55 1.69
C PRO A 319 32.67 -30.57 2.62
N ILE A 320 31.51 -30.27 2.03
CA ILE A 320 30.21 -30.34 2.75
C ILE A 320 29.89 -31.83 2.95
N HIS A 321 29.79 -32.23 4.20
CA HIS A 321 29.49 -33.61 4.57
C HIS A 321 27.97 -33.80 4.71
N PHE A 322 27.47 -34.89 4.15
CA PHE A 322 26.08 -35.31 4.24
C PHE A 322 25.97 -36.74 4.71
N ASP A 323 25.25 -36.96 5.80
CA ASP A 323 25.02 -38.29 6.38
C ASP A 323 23.76 -38.91 5.76
N ILE A 324 23.91 -40.06 5.13
CA ILE A 324 22.83 -40.91 4.65
C ILE A 324 22.91 -42.28 5.38
N ASN A 325 21.99 -42.52 6.30
CA ASN A 325 21.90 -43.81 7.04
C ASN A 325 23.21 -44.25 7.73
N GLY A 326 24.00 -43.30 8.24
CA GLY A 326 25.28 -43.54 8.87
C GLY A 326 26.49 -43.57 7.94
N GLU A 327 26.30 -43.40 6.65
CA GLU A 327 27.36 -43.21 5.67
C GLU A 327 27.56 -41.71 5.39
N ILE A 328 28.75 -41.19 5.67
CA ILE A 328 29.13 -39.82 5.38
C ILE A 328 29.60 -39.71 3.90
N ARG A 329 28.95 -38.87 3.13
CA ARG A 329 29.30 -38.55 1.75
C ARG A 329 29.55 -37.07 1.58
N ASN A 330 30.41 -36.72 0.65
CA ASN A 330 30.64 -35.31 0.30
C ASN A 330 29.58 -34.82 -0.71
N ILE A 331 29.03 -33.65 -0.49
CA ILE A 331 28.20 -32.99 -1.48
C ILE A 331 29.11 -32.47 -2.61
N SER A 332 28.81 -32.89 -3.82
CA SER A 332 29.45 -32.41 -5.05
C SER A 332 28.53 -31.46 -5.80
N PHE A 333 29.12 -30.46 -6.40
CA PHE A 333 28.40 -29.52 -7.26
C PHE A 333 29.30 -29.06 -8.41
N SER A 334 28.66 -28.76 -9.51
CA SER A 334 29.28 -28.14 -10.69
C SER A 334 28.89 -26.68 -10.77
N TYR A 335 29.81 -25.82 -11.20
CA TYR A 335 29.54 -24.39 -11.25
C TYR A 335 30.13 -23.69 -12.46
N GLY A 336 29.53 -22.53 -12.82
CA GLY A 336 30.05 -21.60 -13.80
C GLY A 336 30.01 -20.18 -13.27
N ILE A 337 31.09 -19.43 -13.48
CA ILE A 337 31.27 -18.07 -12.98
C ILE A 337 31.34 -17.10 -14.15
N VAL A 338 30.64 -15.97 -14.04
CA VAL A 338 30.69 -14.85 -14.98
C VAL A 338 30.85 -13.55 -14.23
N ALA A 339 31.82 -12.73 -14.67
CA ALA A 339 31.95 -11.37 -14.13
C ALA A 339 30.80 -10.49 -14.60
N PHE A 340 30.30 -9.60 -13.74
CA PHE A 340 29.42 -8.53 -14.13
C PHE A 340 30.04 -7.15 -13.88
N GLU A 341 29.68 -6.19 -14.73
CA GLU A 341 29.96 -4.76 -14.56
C GLU A 341 28.66 -3.99 -14.76
N GLU A 342 28.47 -2.87 -14.03
CA GLU A 342 27.24 -2.09 -13.97
C GLU A 342 26.63 -1.75 -15.34
N LYS A 343 27.47 -1.58 -16.37
CA LYS A 343 27.05 -1.12 -17.70
C LYS A 343 27.12 -2.15 -18.80
N LYS A 344 27.45 -3.42 -18.50
CA LYS A 344 27.61 -4.48 -19.51
C LYS A 344 26.61 -5.60 -19.32
N GLY A 345 25.71 -5.75 -20.31
CA GLY A 345 24.86 -6.92 -20.50
C GLY A 345 23.55 -6.91 -19.69
N LYS A 346 22.61 -7.72 -20.17
CA LYS A 346 21.37 -8.03 -19.45
C LYS A 346 21.65 -9.16 -18.48
N ILE A 347 21.03 -9.13 -17.30
CA ILE A 347 21.18 -10.19 -16.30
C ILE A 347 20.85 -11.59 -16.86
N ALA A 348 19.88 -11.69 -17.76
CA ALA A 348 19.53 -12.94 -18.42
C ALA A 348 20.66 -13.52 -19.29
N ASP A 349 21.47 -12.67 -19.92
CA ASP A 349 22.61 -13.10 -20.73
C ASP A 349 23.74 -13.61 -19.83
N LEU A 350 23.96 -12.96 -18.67
CA LEU A 350 24.93 -13.40 -17.66
C LEU A 350 24.53 -14.75 -17.05
N VAL A 351 23.26 -14.96 -16.73
CA VAL A 351 22.74 -16.24 -16.22
C VAL A 351 22.97 -17.34 -17.27
N LYS A 352 22.61 -17.08 -18.55
CA LYS A 352 22.82 -18.04 -19.63
C LYS A 352 24.28 -18.39 -19.84
N GLU A 353 25.18 -17.42 -19.76
CA GLU A 353 26.61 -17.65 -19.89
C GLU A 353 27.16 -18.45 -18.70
N ALA A 354 26.73 -18.14 -17.47
CA ALA A 354 27.13 -18.88 -16.28
C ALA A 354 26.63 -20.33 -16.33
N ASP A 355 25.39 -20.58 -16.76
CA ASP A 355 24.82 -21.90 -16.98
C ASP A 355 25.65 -22.71 -18.02
N GLN A 356 26.02 -22.11 -19.16
CA GLN A 356 26.86 -22.77 -20.17
C GLN A 356 28.23 -23.16 -19.58
N ARG A 357 28.84 -22.32 -18.78
CA ARG A 357 30.11 -22.62 -18.11
C ARG A 357 29.96 -23.74 -17.06
N MET A 358 28.88 -23.74 -16.32
CA MET A 358 28.53 -24.78 -15.36
C MET A 358 28.37 -26.13 -16.07
N TYR A 359 27.63 -26.18 -17.19
CA TYR A 359 27.44 -27.40 -17.96
C TYR A 359 28.79 -27.96 -18.51
N GLN A 360 29.71 -27.11 -18.93
CA GLN A 360 31.07 -27.52 -19.35
C GLN A 360 31.88 -28.09 -18.17
N CYS A 361 31.71 -27.53 -16.96
CA CYS A 361 32.32 -28.04 -15.75
C CYS A 361 31.74 -29.45 -15.42
N LYS A 362 30.41 -29.58 -15.43
CA LYS A 362 29.69 -30.83 -15.15
C LYS A 362 30.13 -31.95 -16.11
N SER A 363 30.22 -31.67 -17.42
CA SER A 363 30.67 -32.65 -18.42
C SER A 363 32.10 -33.14 -18.16
N ARG A 364 33.02 -32.26 -17.82
CA ARG A 364 34.42 -32.62 -17.46
C ARG A 364 34.50 -33.45 -16.20
N ASN A 365 33.70 -33.20 -15.20
CA ASN A 365 33.66 -33.96 -13.97
C ASN A 365 33.13 -35.40 -14.23
N HIS A 366 32.09 -35.55 -15.03
CA HIS A 366 31.54 -36.86 -15.41
C HIS A 366 32.57 -37.71 -16.21
N GLU A 367 33.31 -37.10 -17.12
CA GLU A 367 34.37 -37.82 -17.87
C GLU A 367 35.54 -38.29 -16.98
N ARG A 368 35.91 -37.50 -16.00
CA ARG A 368 36.96 -37.85 -15.00
C ARG A 368 36.56 -39.07 -14.16
N ILE A 369 35.31 -39.09 -13.72
CA ILE A 369 34.78 -40.20 -12.89
C ILE A 369 34.65 -41.48 -13.73
N SER A 370 34.15 -41.40 -14.98
CA SER A 370 34.04 -42.55 -15.90
C SER A 370 35.43 -43.13 -16.21
N LYS A 371 36.45 -42.31 -16.31
CA LYS A 371 37.81 -42.76 -16.53
C LYS A 371 38.48 -43.40 -15.29
N ARG A 372 38.10 -43.00 -14.09
CA ARG A 372 38.57 -43.62 -12.83
C ARG A 372 37.88 -44.96 -12.55
N GLY A 373 36.57 -45.05 -12.81
CA GLY A 373 35.84 -46.35 -12.66
C GLY A 373 36.11 -47.36 -13.75
N ALA A 374 36.80 -46.99 -14.84
CA ALA A 374 37.27 -47.94 -15.86
C ALA A 374 38.73 -48.40 -15.63
N ALA A 375 39.42 -47.83 -14.61
CA ALA A 375 40.80 -48.18 -14.26
C ALA A 375 40.92 -49.00 -12.96
N GLU A 376 39.79 -49.26 -12.28
CA GLU A 376 39.60 -50.24 -11.18
C GLU A 376 38.83 -51.47 -11.71
#